data_45e1f74b23155c43c39c84d227bae78b
#
_entry.id   45e1f74b23155c43c39c84d227bae78b
#
_cell.length_a   1.000
_cell.length_b   1.000
_cell.length_c   1.000
_cell.angle_alpha   90.00
_cell.angle_beta   90.00
_cell.angle_gamma   90.00
#
_symmetry.space_group_name_H-M   'P 1'
#
loop_
_entity.id
_entity.type
_entity.pdbx_description
1 polymer ?
#
loop_
_entity_poly.entity_id
_entity_poly.type
_entity_poly.pdbx_seq_one_letter_code
_entity_poly.pdbx_strand_id
1 'polypeptide(L)'
;MKHILPLIIFILIFSGIQAQENRSISGYGNNIAHPDWGSAYSEKPELVGTSFADGVSAPTGMERTNPREISNILFTQDGLIDNDLTLSSFTWVFGQFVDHDITLVFNGNTEPLMIPVPAGDPWFDPAGTGQVIIPFMRSGEMGGTGTGVENPRKYANAVTSFVDGSNIYGSEEYTAAWIREYFDGKLKISDEGLLPFNTKDGTFNSPLEEAAPHMENPVGIAKKLFVAGDVRANENPLLLAFHTLFAREHNRQCETLKDIHPDWNDEQLYQKARKITSGILQQITFNEWLPAMGIYLPEYQGYDPNVNPGIYNVFSAAAFRLGHTLLTSEILRMEKDGSDIMQGHIFLKDAYFNPMAVYTDGGIEPLFQGMATQLQQDLDCKVVDDVRNFLFGAPGAGGLDLAAINIQRGRDRGLPDFNSIRVALGFDRYNSIDEITNSAELALFLKEVYSDVNDIDPWVGFLAEKHMEGAMCGETIMAIMEAQFGALRDGDRFYFENDQGLTEAELAEIRSTSLYDVIMRNTTIELMQTEVFKAMPHEQIPREFASVPRQNLAFSVYPNPTAGNTSLYMYSIEEGDVEVSIFDINGRLMEDYTFDVTEEFNSLQVELPANLESGIYSVIVKMGKELNSQ
;
A
#
# COMPACT_ATOMS: atom_id res chain seq x y z
N MET A 1 -50.43 -36.38 -51.40
CA MET A 1 -49.87 -35.14 -50.81
C MET A 1 -49.20 -35.57 -49.52
N LYS A 2 -47.86 -35.61 -49.55
CA LYS A 2 -47.01 -35.88 -48.34
C LYS A 2 -46.65 -34.57 -47.74
N HIS A 3 -47.06 -34.27 -46.49
CA HIS A 3 -46.67 -33.15 -45.74
C HIS A 3 -45.27 -33.39 -45.14
N ILE A 4 -44.27 -32.61 -45.57
CA ILE A 4 -42.96 -32.59 -44.98
C ILE A 4 -42.99 -31.45 -43.93
N LEU A 5 -42.86 -31.85 -42.68
CA LEU A 5 -42.72 -30.90 -41.52
C LEU A 5 -41.24 -30.47 -41.43
N PRO A 6 -40.90 -29.17 -41.45
CA PRO A 6 -39.51 -28.76 -41.26
C PRO A 6 -39.13 -28.87 -39.78
N LEU A 7 -38.09 -29.66 -39.49
CA LEU A 7 -37.47 -29.75 -38.19
C LEU A 7 -36.62 -28.51 -37.99
N ILE A 8 -37.06 -27.57 -37.17
CA ILE A 8 -36.26 -26.40 -36.73
C ILE A 8 -35.34 -26.88 -35.60
N ILE A 9 -34.05 -27.07 -35.93
CA ILE A 9 -33.01 -27.33 -34.94
C ILE A 9 -32.64 -25.97 -34.31
N PHE A 10 -33.04 -25.76 -33.05
CA PHE A 10 -32.51 -24.68 -32.23
C PHE A 10 -31.08 -25.06 -31.81
N ILE A 11 -30.08 -24.46 -32.45
CA ILE A 11 -28.70 -24.49 -31.96
C ILE A 11 -28.64 -23.47 -30.84
N LEU A 12 -28.69 -23.92 -29.59
CA LEU A 12 -28.30 -23.16 -28.43
C LEU A 12 -26.77 -22.93 -28.52
N ILE A 13 -26.38 -21.78 -29.01
CA ILE A 13 -24.99 -21.29 -28.86
C ILE A 13 -24.83 -20.97 -27.38
N PHE A 14 -24.30 -21.89 -26.61
CA PHE A 14 -23.67 -21.58 -25.35
C PHE A 14 -22.40 -20.78 -25.70
N SER A 15 -22.49 -19.46 -25.75
CA SER A 15 -21.33 -18.61 -25.55
C SER A 15 -20.90 -18.83 -24.09
N GLY A 16 -20.01 -19.81 -23.89
CA GLY A 16 -19.28 -19.88 -22.62
C GLY A 16 -18.64 -18.52 -22.40
N ILE A 17 -19.03 -17.84 -21.33
CA ILE A 17 -18.28 -16.69 -20.82
C ILE A 17 -16.93 -17.27 -20.44
N GLN A 18 -15.93 -17.10 -21.30
CA GLN A 18 -14.55 -17.43 -20.97
C GLN A 18 -14.19 -16.44 -19.87
N ALA A 19 -13.91 -16.94 -18.67
CA ALA A 19 -13.45 -16.10 -17.58
C ALA A 19 -12.21 -15.34 -18.06
N GLN A 20 -12.17 -14.04 -17.77
CA GLN A 20 -11.04 -13.18 -18.14
C GLN A 20 -9.76 -13.75 -17.52
N GLU A 21 -8.74 -13.96 -18.33
CA GLU A 21 -7.48 -14.56 -17.90
C GLU A 21 -6.63 -13.57 -17.06
N ASN A 22 -6.72 -12.29 -17.38
CA ASN A 22 -6.01 -11.23 -16.70
C ASN A 22 -6.99 -10.22 -16.09
N ARG A 23 -6.59 -9.60 -14.98
CA ARG A 23 -7.31 -8.49 -14.37
C ARG A 23 -7.36 -7.30 -15.32
N SER A 24 -8.55 -6.71 -15.53
CA SER A 24 -8.68 -5.44 -16.26
C SER A 24 -7.98 -4.30 -15.51
N ILE A 25 -7.65 -3.22 -16.19
CA ILE A 25 -7.06 -2.03 -15.56
C ILE A 25 -8.04 -1.39 -14.58
N SER A 26 -9.32 -1.34 -14.92
CA SER A 26 -10.36 -0.77 -14.06
C SER A 26 -10.88 -1.72 -12.97
N GLY A 27 -10.42 -2.97 -12.89
CA GLY A 27 -10.98 -3.98 -11.99
C GLY A 27 -12.33 -4.54 -12.41
N TYR A 28 -12.99 -3.99 -13.47
CA TYR A 28 -14.28 -4.47 -13.95
C TYR A 28 -14.22 -5.95 -14.38
N GLY A 29 -15.22 -6.73 -13.97
CA GLY A 29 -15.32 -8.15 -14.30
C GLY A 29 -14.42 -9.05 -13.44
N ASN A 30 -13.79 -8.54 -12.38
CA ASN A 30 -13.13 -9.39 -11.38
C ASN A 30 -14.13 -10.36 -10.78
N ASN A 31 -15.26 -9.89 -10.26
CA ASN A 31 -16.39 -10.74 -9.91
C ASN A 31 -17.27 -10.94 -11.13
N ILE A 32 -17.50 -12.21 -11.52
CA ILE A 32 -18.28 -12.54 -12.72
C ILE A 32 -19.79 -12.29 -12.50
N ALA A 33 -20.29 -12.53 -11.29
CA ALA A 33 -21.70 -12.34 -10.95
C ALA A 33 -22.03 -10.86 -10.70
N HIS A 34 -21.09 -10.09 -10.23
CA HIS A 34 -21.21 -8.67 -9.88
C HIS A 34 -20.03 -7.88 -10.48
N PRO A 35 -20.01 -7.65 -11.81
CA PRO A 35 -18.85 -7.14 -12.52
C PRO A 35 -18.33 -5.79 -12.04
N ASP A 36 -19.21 -4.96 -11.46
CA ASP A 36 -18.86 -3.63 -10.94
C ASP A 36 -18.27 -3.65 -9.53
N TRP A 37 -18.38 -4.77 -8.80
CA TRP A 37 -17.84 -4.83 -7.43
C TRP A 37 -16.33 -4.68 -7.43
N GLY A 38 -15.84 -3.69 -6.66
CA GLY A 38 -14.43 -3.37 -6.56
C GLY A 38 -13.82 -2.68 -7.78
N SER A 39 -14.58 -2.41 -8.84
CA SER A 39 -14.06 -1.67 -10.00
C SER A 39 -13.92 -0.18 -9.70
N ALA A 40 -13.05 0.51 -10.44
CA ALA A 40 -12.94 1.96 -10.38
C ALA A 40 -14.30 2.62 -10.66
N TYR A 41 -14.60 3.68 -9.92
CA TYR A 41 -15.88 4.41 -9.92
C TYR A 41 -17.09 3.61 -9.41
N SER A 42 -16.89 2.42 -8.84
CA SER A 42 -17.98 1.71 -8.16
C SER A 42 -18.35 2.36 -6.82
N GLU A 43 -19.58 2.10 -6.38
CA GLU A 43 -20.10 2.59 -5.10
C GLU A 43 -19.27 2.06 -3.93
N LYS A 44 -18.98 2.94 -2.97
CA LYS A 44 -18.45 2.53 -1.66
C LYS A 44 -19.58 1.94 -0.81
N PRO A 45 -19.51 0.66 -0.41
CA PRO A 45 -20.53 0.07 0.45
C PRO A 45 -20.46 0.61 1.88
N GLU A 46 -21.57 0.44 2.62
CA GLU A 46 -21.67 0.83 4.02
C GLU A 46 -21.53 -0.40 4.92
N LEU A 47 -20.52 -0.37 5.79
CA LEU A 47 -20.33 -1.39 6.84
C LEU A 47 -21.21 -1.11 8.07
N VAL A 48 -21.39 0.18 8.39
CA VAL A 48 -22.06 0.64 9.62
C VAL A 48 -23.27 1.56 9.36
N GLY A 49 -23.66 1.75 8.10
CA GLY A 49 -24.69 2.68 7.70
C GLY A 49 -24.27 4.16 7.77
N THR A 50 -25.20 5.06 7.47
CA THR A 50 -24.99 6.51 7.51
C THR A 50 -25.95 7.20 8.48
N SER A 51 -25.56 8.36 8.99
CA SER A 51 -26.32 9.20 9.94
C SER A 51 -26.35 10.66 9.48
N PHE A 52 -26.68 10.90 8.21
CA PHE A 52 -26.88 12.28 7.72
C PHE A 52 -27.95 13.00 8.55
N ALA A 53 -27.74 14.29 8.88
CA ALA A 53 -28.62 15.05 9.78
C ALA A 53 -30.08 15.16 9.27
N ASP A 54 -30.27 15.11 7.94
CA ASP A 54 -31.58 15.08 7.29
C ASP A 54 -31.99 13.67 6.82
N GLY A 55 -31.18 12.67 7.10
CA GLY A 55 -31.36 11.31 6.59
C GLY A 55 -31.04 11.15 5.11
N VAL A 56 -30.56 12.19 4.42
CA VAL A 56 -30.34 12.22 2.96
C VAL A 56 -28.90 12.56 2.58
N SER A 57 -28.43 13.75 2.97
CA SER A 57 -27.12 14.26 2.54
C SER A 57 -26.52 15.36 3.42
N ALA A 58 -27.30 15.95 4.35
CA ALA A 58 -26.78 16.99 5.21
C ALA A 58 -25.69 16.44 6.15
N PRO A 59 -24.53 17.11 6.29
CA PRO A 59 -23.47 16.67 7.17
C PRO A 59 -23.96 16.40 8.59
N THR A 60 -23.44 15.36 9.23
CA THR A 60 -23.77 15.02 10.63
C THR A 60 -22.91 15.80 11.62
N GLY A 61 -23.33 15.89 12.89
CA GLY A 61 -22.50 16.40 13.99
C GLY A 61 -22.08 17.86 13.86
N MET A 62 -22.79 18.67 13.10
CA MET A 62 -22.46 20.09 12.91
C MET A 62 -22.74 20.94 14.16
N GLU A 63 -23.47 20.40 15.13
CA GLU A 63 -23.72 20.96 16.46
C GLU A 63 -22.64 20.65 17.48
N ARG A 64 -21.74 19.70 17.16
CA ARG A 64 -20.62 19.32 18.01
C ARG A 64 -19.55 20.40 18.03
N THR A 65 -18.58 20.28 18.93
CA THR A 65 -17.42 21.18 19.02
C THR A 65 -16.73 21.32 17.66
N ASN A 66 -16.22 22.52 17.41
CA ASN A 66 -15.55 22.86 16.15
C ASN A 66 -14.34 21.94 15.89
N PRO A 67 -14.15 21.39 14.69
CA PRO A 67 -13.02 20.49 14.40
C PRO A 67 -11.64 21.09 14.69
N ARG A 68 -11.43 22.40 14.45
CA ARG A 68 -10.17 23.05 14.75
C ARG A 68 -9.93 23.21 16.26
N GLU A 69 -11.00 23.45 17.03
CA GLU A 69 -10.95 23.50 18.49
C GLU A 69 -10.59 22.12 19.07
N ILE A 70 -11.22 21.05 18.56
CA ILE A 70 -10.89 19.66 18.90
C ILE A 70 -9.41 19.39 18.56
N SER A 71 -8.95 19.80 17.37
CA SER A 71 -7.56 19.66 16.96
C SER A 71 -6.59 20.32 17.94
N ASN A 72 -6.88 21.54 18.38
CA ASN A 72 -6.03 22.29 19.29
C ASN A 72 -5.95 21.67 20.69
N ILE A 73 -7.02 21.09 21.18
CA ILE A 73 -7.10 20.53 22.54
C ILE A 73 -6.55 19.09 22.58
N LEU A 74 -6.95 18.23 21.65
CA LEU A 74 -6.60 16.82 21.67
C LEU A 74 -5.29 16.50 20.95
N PHE A 75 -5.07 17.09 19.76
CA PHE A 75 -4.05 16.63 18.82
C PHE A 75 -2.72 17.40 18.88
N THR A 76 -2.62 18.41 19.77
CA THR A 76 -1.34 19.10 20.03
C THR A 76 -0.37 18.16 20.74
N GLN A 77 0.89 18.12 20.28
CA GLN A 77 1.96 17.37 20.92
C GLN A 77 3.21 18.24 21.13
N ASP A 78 3.95 17.96 22.21
CA ASP A 78 5.17 18.69 22.59
C ASP A 78 6.48 17.95 22.20
N GLY A 79 6.36 16.73 21.67
CA GLY A 79 7.49 15.89 21.25
C GLY A 79 7.02 14.60 20.58
N LEU A 80 7.95 13.85 20.02
CA LEU A 80 7.64 12.55 19.39
C LEU A 80 7.25 11.53 20.48
N ILE A 81 6.32 10.66 20.15
CA ILE A 81 5.83 9.58 21.00
C ILE A 81 6.09 8.27 20.28
N ASP A 82 7.10 7.54 20.75
CA ASP A 82 7.50 6.25 20.17
C ASP A 82 6.43 5.20 20.40
N ASN A 83 6.18 4.37 19.40
CA ASN A 83 5.24 3.26 19.54
C ASN A 83 5.84 2.07 20.29
N ASP A 84 5.04 1.41 21.13
CA ASP A 84 5.47 0.28 21.97
C ASP A 84 5.80 -0.99 21.16
N LEU A 85 5.32 -1.11 19.93
CA LEU A 85 5.57 -2.24 19.03
C LEU A 85 6.88 -2.12 18.26
N THR A 86 7.66 -1.05 18.47
CA THR A 86 8.91 -0.75 17.74
C THR A 86 8.74 -0.70 16.22
N LEU A 87 7.57 -0.29 15.73
CA LEU A 87 7.29 -0.19 14.30
C LEU A 87 8.13 0.91 13.67
N SER A 88 8.66 0.62 12.50
CA SER A 88 9.44 1.57 11.70
C SER A 88 8.55 2.47 10.84
N SER A 89 9.13 3.54 10.30
CA SER A 89 8.44 4.42 9.34
C SER A 89 7.96 3.69 8.09
N PHE A 90 8.50 2.51 7.76
CA PHE A 90 7.96 1.67 6.69
C PHE A 90 6.48 1.35 6.89
N THR A 91 6.02 1.21 8.13
CA THR A 91 4.63 0.78 8.42
C THR A 91 3.61 1.81 7.93
N TRP A 92 3.81 3.09 8.24
CA TRP A 92 2.87 4.12 7.80
C TRP A 92 3.03 4.48 6.33
N VAL A 93 4.27 4.48 5.79
CA VAL A 93 4.50 4.78 4.37
C VAL A 93 3.92 3.70 3.46
N PHE A 94 4.15 2.43 3.80
CA PHE A 94 3.53 1.31 3.09
C PHE A 94 2.01 1.33 3.22
N GLY A 95 1.49 1.70 4.41
CA GLY A 95 0.05 1.92 4.61
C GLY A 95 -0.52 2.99 3.68
N GLN A 96 0.19 4.12 3.48
CA GLN A 96 -0.19 5.15 2.51
C GLN A 96 -0.10 4.61 1.07
N PHE A 97 0.92 3.84 0.74
CA PHE A 97 1.06 3.22 -0.58
C PHE A 97 -0.10 2.26 -0.88
N VAL A 98 -0.54 1.46 0.11
CA VAL A 98 -1.74 0.59 -0.01
C VAL A 98 -3.02 1.42 -0.08
N ASP A 99 -3.17 2.52 0.70
CA ASP A 99 -4.32 3.45 0.57
C ASP A 99 -4.46 3.96 -0.86
N HIS A 100 -3.34 4.33 -1.48
CA HIS A 100 -3.32 4.82 -2.86
C HIS A 100 -3.64 3.72 -3.89
N ASP A 101 -3.41 2.47 -3.55
CA ASP A 101 -3.81 1.33 -4.39
C ASP A 101 -5.32 1.09 -4.36
N ILE A 102 -5.95 1.19 -3.18
CA ILE A 102 -7.31 0.68 -2.99
C ILE A 102 -8.39 1.76 -2.89
N THR A 103 -8.06 3.03 -2.61
CA THR A 103 -9.09 4.05 -2.38
C THR A 103 -8.70 5.46 -2.82
N LEU A 104 -9.64 6.11 -3.50
CA LEU A 104 -9.61 7.53 -3.81
C LEU A 104 -11.04 8.05 -3.95
N VAL A 105 -11.35 9.18 -3.32
CA VAL A 105 -12.61 9.90 -3.53
C VAL A 105 -12.30 11.37 -3.80
N PHE A 106 -12.62 11.83 -4.99
CA PHE A 106 -12.43 13.23 -5.35
C PHE A 106 -13.38 14.15 -4.55
N ASN A 107 -12.91 15.35 -4.27
CA ASN A 107 -13.74 16.41 -3.74
C ASN A 107 -14.73 16.89 -4.80
N GLY A 108 -15.94 17.23 -4.37
CA GLY A 108 -16.90 17.97 -5.19
C GLY A 108 -16.43 19.42 -5.39
N ASN A 109 -16.85 20.03 -6.50
CA ASN A 109 -16.42 21.38 -6.87
C ASN A 109 -17.40 22.49 -6.41
N THR A 110 -18.56 22.14 -5.85
CA THR A 110 -19.68 23.08 -5.64
C THR A 110 -20.19 23.14 -4.20
N GLU A 111 -19.70 22.30 -3.30
CA GLU A 111 -20.22 22.19 -1.93
C GLU A 111 -19.12 22.46 -0.89
N PRO A 112 -18.82 23.74 -0.58
CA PRO A 112 -17.88 24.06 0.48
C PRO A 112 -18.49 23.74 1.86
N LEU A 113 -17.68 23.16 2.76
CA LEU A 113 -18.02 22.92 4.16
C LEU A 113 -16.87 23.43 5.03
N MET A 114 -16.63 24.74 4.98
CA MET A 114 -15.48 25.40 5.59
C MET A 114 -15.41 25.16 7.09
N ILE A 115 -14.20 25.02 7.63
CA ILE A 115 -13.96 24.87 9.06
C ILE A 115 -13.62 26.27 9.62
N PRO A 116 -14.48 26.87 10.46
CA PRO A 116 -14.16 28.15 11.12
C PRO A 116 -12.96 27.98 12.06
N VAL A 117 -12.06 28.94 12.08
CA VAL A 117 -10.95 28.98 13.02
C VAL A 117 -11.37 29.79 14.27
N PRO A 118 -11.18 29.26 15.49
CA PRO A 118 -11.44 30.03 16.71
C PRO A 118 -10.63 31.34 16.77
N ALA A 119 -11.28 32.42 17.23
CA ALA A 119 -10.57 33.71 17.39
C ALA A 119 -9.42 33.57 18.39
N GLY A 120 -8.24 34.01 18.01
CA GLY A 120 -7.03 33.89 18.82
C GLY A 120 -6.32 32.54 18.69
N ASP A 121 -6.69 31.71 17.69
CA ASP A 121 -5.92 30.52 17.34
C ASP A 121 -4.45 30.88 17.10
N PRO A 122 -3.50 30.27 17.83
CA PRO A 122 -2.11 30.71 17.82
C PRO A 122 -1.42 30.59 16.45
N TRP A 123 -1.92 29.74 15.57
CA TRP A 123 -1.36 29.47 14.25
C TRP A 123 -2.12 30.18 13.13
N PHE A 124 -3.44 30.01 13.06
CA PHE A 124 -4.23 30.49 11.93
C PHE A 124 -4.86 31.87 12.16
N ASP A 125 -5.19 32.29 13.41
CA ASP A 125 -5.76 33.59 13.73
C ASP A 125 -5.14 34.24 14.96
N PRO A 126 -3.80 34.44 15.00
CA PRO A 126 -3.10 35.03 16.17
C PRO A 126 -3.54 36.49 16.44
N ALA A 127 -4.15 37.14 15.47
CA ALA A 127 -4.70 38.50 15.62
C ALA A 127 -6.08 38.53 16.29
N GLY A 128 -6.74 37.38 16.49
CA GLY A 128 -8.04 37.26 17.13
C GLY A 128 -9.18 37.85 16.31
N THR A 129 -9.10 37.76 14.99
CA THR A 129 -10.12 38.34 14.10
C THR A 129 -11.44 37.56 14.10
N GLY A 130 -11.40 36.26 14.37
CA GLY A 130 -12.54 35.34 14.30
C GLY A 130 -13.13 35.20 12.89
N GLN A 131 -12.37 35.54 11.84
CA GLN A 131 -12.83 35.50 10.45
C GLN A 131 -12.07 34.52 9.58
N VAL A 132 -11.07 33.84 10.15
CA VAL A 132 -10.24 32.88 9.42
C VAL A 132 -11.00 31.56 9.28
N ILE A 133 -10.83 30.93 8.13
CA ILE A 133 -11.39 29.62 7.81
C ILE A 133 -10.31 28.70 7.23
N ILE A 134 -10.41 27.40 7.53
CA ILE A 134 -9.67 26.36 6.81
C ILE A 134 -10.57 25.88 5.67
N PRO A 135 -10.10 25.94 4.40
CA PRO A 135 -10.90 25.50 3.26
C PRO A 135 -11.14 23.98 3.32
N PHE A 136 -12.40 23.61 3.11
CA PHE A 136 -12.80 22.21 3.02
C PHE A 136 -13.92 22.08 1.98
N MET A 137 -13.77 21.12 1.08
CA MET A 137 -14.79 20.76 0.09
C MET A 137 -15.36 19.38 0.45
N ARG A 138 -16.68 19.26 0.34
CA ARG A 138 -17.35 17.96 0.51
C ARG A 138 -16.87 16.96 -0.52
N SER A 139 -16.89 15.69 -0.15
CA SER A 139 -16.64 14.58 -1.10
C SER A 139 -17.64 14.61 -2.24
N GLY A 140 -17.20 14.35 -3.45
CA GLY A 140 -18.05 14.27 -4.64
C GLY A 140 -19.15 13.19 -4.45
N GLU A 141 -20.40 13.59 -4.70
CA GLU A 141 -21.55 12.70 -4.65
C GLU A 141 -21.58 11.77 -5.85
N MET A 142 -21.91 10.50 -5.63
CA MET A 142 -22.20 9.57 -6.71
C MET A 142 -23.52 9.93 -7.40
N GLY A 143 -23.48 10.10 -8.72
CA GLY A 143 -24.63 10.56 -9.49
C GLY A 143 -25.86 9.68 -9.30
N GLY A 144 -27.01 10.32 -9.02
CA GLY A 144 -28.29 9.66 -8.81
C GLY A 144 -28.56 9.22 -7.37
N THR A 145 -27.69 9.52 -6.43
CA THR A 145 -27.89 9.33 -4.98
C THR A 145 -28.31 10.64 -4.31
N GLY A 146 -28.49 10.68 -2.99
CA GLY A 146 -28.89 11.90 -2.26
C GLY A 146 -30.30 12.38 -2.56
N THR A 147 -31.19 11.56 -3.06
CA THR A 147 -32.52 11.94 -3.55
C THR A 147 -33.63 11.76 -2.51
N GLY A 148 -33.34 11.14 -1.37
CA GLY A 148 -34.28 10.91 -0.28
C GLY A 148 -33.73 9.91 0.73
N VAL A 149 -34.45 9.68 1.83
CA VAL A 149 -34.03 8.80 2.92
C VAL A 149 -33.84 7.35 2.50
N GLU A 150 -34.54 6.90 1.46
CA GLU A 150 -34.37 5.56 0.88
C GLU A 150 -33.18 5.47 -0.11
N ASN A 151 -32.63 6.61 -0.49
CA ASN A 151 -31.49 6.70 -1.41
C ASN A 151 -30.57 7.85 -0.96
N PRO A 152 -29.92 7.72 0.20
CA PRO A 152 -29.04 8.77 0.72
C PRO A 152 -27.80 8.95 -0.15
N ARG A 153 -27.08 10.05 0.09
CA ARG A 153 -25.82 10.37 -0.57
C ARG A 153 -24.80 9.22 -0.42
N LYS A 154 -24.18 8.84 -1.53
CA LYS A 154 -23.14 7.83 -1.61
C LYS A 154 -21.92 8.35 -2.37
N TYR A 155 -20.85 7.61 -2.32
CA TYR A 155 -19.55 8.00 -2.87
C TYR A 155 -19.01 6.90 -3.78
N ALA A 156 -18.37 7.31 -4.88
CA ALA A 156 -17.67 6.39 -5.76
C ALA A 156 -16.19 6.26 -5.35
N ASN A 157 -15.63 5.07 -5.49
CA ASN A 157 -14.19 4.85 -5.39
C ASN A 157 -13.54 5.09 -6.76
N ALA A 158 -12.71 6.11 -6.90
CA ALA A 158 -12.15 6.50 -8.20
C ALA A 158 -11.06 5.54 -8.73
N VAL A 159 -10.51 4.69 -7.86
CA VAL A 159 -9.54 3.64 -8.20
C VAL A 159 -10.14 2.26 -7.98
N THR A 160 -9.44 1.18 -8.36
CA THR A 160 -9.86 -0.17 -8.02
C THR A 160 -9.84 -0.38 -6.50
N SER A 161 -10.70 -1.28 -6.01
CA SER A 161 -10.71 -1.65 -4.59
C SER A 161 -9.91 -2.93 -4.33
N PHE A 162 -9.02 -3.31 -5.23
CA PHE A 162 -8.20 -4.51 -5.08
C PHE A 162 -6.77 -4.12 -4.71
N VAL A 163 -6.09 -4.97 -3.95
CA VAL A 163 -4.63 -4.88 -3.80
C VAL A 163 -4.02 -5.43 -5.09
N ASP A 164 -3.98 -4.61 -6.13
CA ASP A 164 -3.63 -5.05 -7.49
C ASP A 164 -2.55 -4.19 -8.16
N GLY A 165 -1.99 -3.23 -7.41
CA GLY A 165 -0.98 -2.31 -7.90
C GLY A 165 -1.58 -1.21 -8.77
N SER A 166 -2.85 -0.84 -8.58
CA SER A 166 -3.47 0.26 -9.32
C SER A 166 -2.68 1.57 -9.18
N ASN A 167 -2.05 1.77 -8.04
CA ASN A 167 -1.14 2.89 -7.78
C ASN A 167 0.15 2.83 -8.63
N ILE A 168 0.53 1.64 -9.13
CA ILE A 168 1.65 1.43 -10.05
C ILE A 168 1.16 1.53 -11.50
N TYR A 169 0.04 0.87 -11.83
CA TYR A 169 -0.43 0.63 -13.21
C TYR A 169 -1.53 1.58 -13.67
N GLY A 170 -2.17 2.30 -12.76
CA GLY A 170 -3.37 3.10 -13.01
C GLY A 170 -4.65 2.26 -12.93
N SER A 171 -5.79 2.97 -12.74
CA SER A 171 -7.14 2.40 -12.78
C SER A 171 -7.89 2.78 -14.07
N GLU A 172 -7.23 3.51 -14.98
CA GLU A 172 -7.76 3.96 -16.27
C GLU A 172 -6.81 3.59 -17.40
N GLU A 173 -7.37 3.16 -18.53
CA GLU A 173 -6.61 2.75 -19.72
C GLU A 173 -5.63 3.84 -20.22
N TYR A 174 -6.01 5.11 -20.08
CA TYR A 174 -5.16 6.23 -20.50
C TYR A 174 -3.85 6.29 -19.70
N THR A 175 -3.93 6.27 -18.38
CA THR A 175 -2.77 6.27 -17.48
C THR A 175 -1.94 5.00 -17.68
N ALA A 176 -2.59 3.83 -17.69
CA ALA A 176 -1.94 2.54 -17.91
C ALA A 176 -1.17 2.48 -19.23
N ALA A 177 -1.75 3.04 -20.31
CA ALA A 177 -1.09 3.10 -21.60
C ALA A 177 0.10 4.06 -21.60
N TRP A 178 -0.02 5.23 -20.93
CA TRP A 178 1.04 6.23 -20.95
C TRP A 178 2.30 5.79 -20.19
N ILE A 179 2.16 5.07 -19.07
CA ILE A 179 3.30 4.63 -18.24
C ILE A 179 4.03 3.41 -18.81
N ARG A 180 3.49 2.72 -19.83
CA ARG A 180 4.15 1.59 -20.49
C ARG A 180 5.24 2.08 -21.46
N GLU A 181 6.35 1.33 -21.48
CA GLU A 181 7.41 1.51 -22.46
C GLU A 181 7.03 0.90 -23.84
N TYR A 182 6.14 -0.11 -23.83
CA TYR A 182 5.80 -0.94 -25.00
C TYR A 182 7.00 -1.69 -25.61
N PHE A 183 7.94 -2.01 -24.76
CA PHE A 183 9.11 -2.81 -25.10
C PHE A 183 9.38 -3.82 -23.97
N ASP A 184 9.40 -5.10 -24.31
CA ASP A 184 9.60 -6.23 -23.40
C ASP A 184 8.73 -6.21 -22.14
N GLY A 185 7.51 -5.67 -22.23
CA GLY A 185 6.53 -5.59 -21.16
C GLY A 185 6.77 -4.49 -20.11
N LYS A 186 7.85 -3.72 -20.24
CA LYS A 186 8.32 -2.80 -19.20
C LYS A 186 7.46 -1.55 -19.03
N LEU A 187 7.53 -1.00 -17.82
CA LEU A 187 7.11 0.35 -17.49
C LEU A 187 8.24 1.33 -17.77
N LYS A 188 7.89 2.59 -18.10
CA LYS A 188 8.84 3.68 -18.25
C LYS A 188 9.58 3.97 -16.96
N ILE A 189 10.89 4.06 -17.04
CA ILE A 189 11.80 4.48 -15.98
C ILE A 189 12.75 5.52 -16.59
N SER A 190 13.08 6.58 -15.84
CA SER A 190 14.06 7.57 -16.27
C SER A 190 15.48 7.01 -16.30
N ASP A 191 16.42 7.71 -16.93
CA ASP A 191 17.83 7.31 -16.98
C ASP A 191 18.47 7.19 -15.58
N GLU A 192 17.92 7.88 -14.59
CA GLU A 192 18.34 7.79 -13.18
C GLU A 192 17.71 6.60 -12.44
N GLY A 193 16.96 5.75 -13.13
CA GLY A 193 16.25 4.62 -12.53
C GLY A 193 15.05 5.03 -11.66
N LEU A 194 14.53 6.24 -11.82
CA LEU A 194 13.34 6.78 -11.16
C LEU A 194 12.12 6.69 -12.07
N LEU A 195 10.94 6.99 -11.56
CA LEU A 195 9.74 7.13 -12.40
C LEU A 195 9.95 8.19 -13.50
N PRO A 196 9.22 8.11 -14.62
CA PRO A 196 9.28 9.13 -15.65
C PRO A 196 8.66 10.43 -15.17
N PHE A 197 9.22 11.57 -15.60
CA PHE A 197 8.57 12.87 -15.43
C PHE A 197 7.44 13.06 -16.46
N ASN A 198 6.52 13.98 -16.17
CA ASN A 198 5.46 14.42 -17.09
C ASN A 198 6.01 15.22 -18.27
N THR A 199 7.01 14.69 -18.95
CA THR A 199 7.75 15.28 -20.06
C THR A 199 7.76 14.34 -21.27
N LYS A 200 8.09 14.86 -22.46
CA LYS A 200 7.98 14.13 -23.74
C LYS A 200 8.76 12.82 -23.80
N ASP A 201 9.90 12.76 -23.13
CA ASP A 201 10.75 11.56 -23.08
C ASP A 201 10.93 11.00 -21.65
N GLY A 202 10.16 11.52 -20.69
CA GLY A 202 10.21 11.10 -19.30
C GLY A 202 11.40 11.65 -18.50
N THR A 203 12.35 12.37 -19.12
CA THR A 203 13.51 12.94 -18.42
C THR A 203 13.21 14.35 -17.87
N PHE A 204 13.91 14.74 -16.80
CA PHE A 204 13.70 16.06 -16.19
C PHE A 204 13.99 17.21 -17.16
N ASN A 205 14.98 17.09 -18.03
CA ASN A 205 15.40 18.16 -18.93
C ASN A 205 14.51 18.34 -20.16
N SER A 206 13.64 17.38 -20.48
CA SER A 206 12.73 17.43 -21.61
C SER A 206 11.58 18.43 -21.40
N PRO A 207 10.98 18.97 -22.46
CA PRO A 207 9.77 19.79 -22.35
C PRO A 207 8.59 19.02 -21.78
N LEU A 208 7.70 19.71 -21.07
CA LEU A 208 6.44 19.13 -20.59
C LEU A 208 5.65 18.50 -21.74
N GLU A 209 4.97 17.41 -21.46
CA GLU A 209 4.05 16.72 -22.36
C GLU A 209 2.61 17.04 -21.94
N GLU A 210 1.83 17.67 -22.82
CA GLU A 210 0.42 18.00 -22.56
C GLU A 210 -0.46 16.75 -22.42
N ALA A 211 -0.02 15.65 -23.03
CA ALA A 211 -0.70 14.35 -22.95
C ALA A 211 -0.21 13.49 -21.78
N ALA A 212 0.62 13.97 -20.87
CA ALA A 212 0.96 13.21 -19.66
C ALA A 212 -0.24 13.12 -18.70
N PRO A 213 -0.42 12.01 -17.98
CA PRO A 213 -1.45 11.91 -16.96
C PRO A 213 -1.35 13.05 -15.95
N HIS A 214 -2.52 13.52 -15.48
CA HIS A 214 -2.58 14.53 -14.44
C HIS A 214 -2.04 13.96 -13.13
N MET A 215 -1.15 14.71 -12.46
CA MET A 215 -0.69 14.42 -11.12
C MET A 215 -1.11 15.55 -10.18
N GLU A 216 -1.56 15.23 -8.98
CA GLU A 216 -1.93 16.23 -7.98
C GLU A 216 -0.74 17.11 -7.61
N ASN A 217 -0.99 18.40 -7.46
CA ASN A 217 0.00 19.40 -7.10
C ASN A 217 -0.66 20.61 -6.42
N PRO A 218 -1.24 20.45 -5.24
CA PRO A 218 -1.94 21.53 -4.54
C PRO A 218 -1.02 22.68 -4.15
N VAL A 219 0.27 22.42 -3.96
CA VAL A 219 1.28 23.44 -3.64
C VAL A 219 1.65 24.27 -4.87
N GLY A 220 1.62 23.67 -6.06
CA GLY A 220 1.82 24.36 -7.34
C GLY A 220 3.25 24.85 -7.62
N ILE A 221 4.24 24.49 -6.81
CA ILE A 221 5.63 24.96 -6.92
C ILE A 221 6.34 24.21 -8.07
N ALA A 222 6.30 22.88 -8.06
CA ALA A 222 6.93 22.07 -9.09
C ALA A 222 6.02 21.97 -10.32
N LYS A 223 6.58 22.20 -11.51
CA LYS A 223 5.85 21.99 -12.78
C LYS A 223 6.10 20.60 -13.36
N LYS A 224 7.28 20.05 -13.10
CA LYS A 224 7.67 18.70 -13.51
C LYS A 224 7.50 17.78 -12.33
N LEU A 225 6.60 16.82 -12.48
CA LEU A 225 6.24 15.83 -11.49
C LEU A 225 6.51 14.45 -12.07
N PHE A 226 6.83 13.52 -11.22
CA PHE A 226 6.88 12.11 -11.59
C PHE A 226 5.49 11.59 -11.90
N VAL A 227 5.36 10.72 -12.89
CA VAL A 227 4.10 10.08 -13.27
C VAL A 227 4.08 8.65 -12.78
N ALA A 228 3.00 8.29 -12.09
CA ALA A 228 2.71 6.94 -11.62
C ALA A 228 1.26 6.56 -11.93
N GLY A 229 0.84 5.38 -11.52
CA GLY A 229 -0.55 4.93 -11.65
C GLY A 229 -1.55 5.74 -10.81
N ASP A 230 -1.14 6.23 -9.63
CA ASP A 230 -1.98 7.09 -8.77
C ASP A 230 -1.55 8.56 -8.86
N VAL A 231 -2.52 9.45 -8.90
CA VAL A 231 -2.32 10.90 -9.05
C VAL A 231 -1.57 11.53 -7.86
N ARG A 232 -1.58 10.89 -6.68
CA ARG A 232 -0.99 11.37 -5.43
C ARG A 232 0.49 10.98 -5.25
N ALA A 233 1.11 10.26 -6.18
CA ALA A 233 2.46 9.69 -6.04
C ALA A 233 3.54 10.69 -5.60
N ASN A 234 3.38 11.99 -5.92
CA ASN A 234 4.34 13.04 -5.54
C ASN A 234 4.05 13.68 -4.18
N GLU A 235 3.10 13.18 -3.41
CA GLU A 235 2.68 13.80 -2.15
C GLU A 235 3.83 13.97 -1.18
N ASN A 236 4.66 12.93 -1.02
CA ASN A 236 5.92 13.02 -0.27
C ASN A 236 6.99 12.09 -0.87
N PRO A 237 8.28 12.32 -0.58
CA PRO A 237 9.37 11.55 -1.17
C PRO A 237 9.42 10.08 -0.74
N LEU A 238 8.93 9.73 0.46
CA LEU A 238 8.88 8.34 0.92
C LEU A 238 7.87 7.52 0.12
N LEU A 239 6.69 8.08 -0.12
CA LEU A 239 5.68 7.49 -0.98
C LEU A 239 6.19 7.32 -2.41
N LEU A 240 6.85 8.36 -2.96
CA LEU A 240 7.44 8.34 -4.29
C LEU A 240 8.51 7.24 -4.43
N ALA A 241 9.26 6.99 -3.34
CA ALA A 241 10.24 5.89 -3.31
C ALA A 241 9.56 4.52 -3.48
N PHE A 242 8.41 4.28 -2.85
CA PHE A 242 7.64 3.04 -3.03
C PHE A 242 7.10 2.88 -4.45
N HIS A 243 6.54 3.93 -5.05
CA HIS A 243 6.11 3.88 -6.46
C HIS A 243 7.27 3.53 -7.39
N THR A 244 8.45 4.11 -7.15
CA THR A 244 9.66 3.81 -7.93
C THR A 244 10.11 2.36 -7.71
N LEU A 245 10.12 1.90 -6.46
CA LEU A 245 10.51 0.53 -6.10
C LEU A 245 9.68 -0.52 -6.84
N PHE A 246 8.36 -0.40 -6.79
CA PHE A 246 7.49 -1.38 -7.42
C PHE A 246 7.45 -1.28 -8.95
N ALA A 247 7.72 -0.10 -9.54
CA ALA A 247 7.95 0.01 -10.98
C ALA A 247 9.25 -0.71 -11.41
N ARG A 248 10.32 -0.59 -10.61
CA ARG A 248 11.56 -1.38 -10.81
C ARG A 248 11.30 -2.88 -10.66
N GLU A 249 10.53 -3.30 -9.66
CA GLU A 249 10.17 -4.70 -9.45
C GLU A 249 9.42 -5.27 -10.65
N HIS A 250 8.42 -4.54 -11.19
CA HIS A 250 7.74 -4.96 -12.41
C HIS A 250 8.73 -5.17 -13.58
N ASN A 251 9.64 -4.22 -13.79
CA ASN A 251 10.62 -4.30 -14.87
C ASN A 251 11.59 -5.47 -14.68
N ARG A 252 12.03 -5.75 -13.44
CA ARG A 252 12.82 -6.92 -13.10
C ARG A 252 12.07 -8.22 -13.42
N GLN A 253 10.78 -8.30 -13.09
CA GLN A 253 9.95 -9.45 -13.45
C GLN A 253 9.85 -9.61 -14.97
N CYS A 254 9.73 -8.52 -15.72
CA CYS A 254 9.74 -8.58 -17.19
C CYS A 254 11.06 -9.16 -17.73
N GLU A 255 12.20 -8.74 -17.18
CA GLU A 255 13.53 -9.26 -17.55
C GLU A 255 13.62 -10.77 -17.28
N THR A 256 13.31 -11.18 -16.06
CA THR A 256 13.30 -12.61 -15.69
C THR A 256 12.37 -13.45 -16.58
N LEU A 257 11.17 -12.93 -16.87
CA LEU A 257 10.22 -13.63 -17.75
C LEU A 257 10.70 -13.68 -19.21
N LYS A 258 11.41 -12.66 -19.69
CA LYS A 258 11.99 -12.64 -21.03
C LYS A 258 13.07 -13.68 -21.20
N ASP A 259 13.89 -13.89 -20.18
CA ASP A 259 14.94 -14.90 -20.16
C ASP A 259 14.34 -16.33 -20.20
N ILE A 260 13.27 -16.56 -19.43
CA ILE A 260 12.56 -17.85 -19.39
C ILE A 260 11.74 -18.07 -20.67
N HIS A 261 11.14 -17.01 -21.22
CA HIS A 261 10.23 -17.06 -22.36
C HIS A 261 10.64 -16.08 -23.48
N PRO A 262 11.76 -16.32 -24.17
CA PRO A 262 12.31 -15.38 -25.17
C PRO A 262 11.35 -15.09 -26.34
N ASP A 263 10.38 -15.99 -26.60
CA ASP A 263 9.38 -15.84 -27.65
C ASP A 263 8.14 -15.02 -27.25
N TRP A 264 8.02 -14.65 -25.96
CA TRP A 264 6.88 -13.85 -25.51
C TRP A 264 6.96 -12.42 -26.07
N ASN A 265 5.79 -11.91 -26.47
CA ASN A 265 5.65 -10.52 -26.91
C ASN A 265 5.48 -9.58 -25.71
N ASP A 266 5.54 -8.27 -25.99
CA ASP A 266 5.41 -7.21 -24.98
C ASP A 266 4.20 -7.37 -24.06
N GLU A 267 3.02 -7.67 -24.62
CA GLU A 267 1.79 -7.81 -23.82
C GLU A 267 1.80 -9.05 -22.90
N GLN A 268 2.35 -10.15 -23.38
CA GLN A 268 2.46 -11.37 -22.56
C GLN A 268 3.40 -11.16 -21.37
N LEU A 269 4.54 -10.51 -21.59
CA LEU A 269 5.48 -10.15 -20.55
C LEU A 269 4.86 -9.17 -19.55
N TYR A 270 4.24 -8.10 -20.04
CA TYR A 270 3.57 -7.09 -19.20
C TYR A 270 2.51 -7.70 -18.29
N GLN A 271 1.58 -8.48 -18.84
CA GLN A 271 0.47 -9.04 -18.06
C GLN A 271 0.96 -10.07 -17.02
N LYS A 272 1.97 -10.87 -17.36
CA LYS A 272 2.53 -11.84 -16.42
C LYS A 272 3.34 -11.13 -15.32
N ALA A 273 4.19 -10.17 -15.64
CA ALA A 273 4.93 -9.39 -14.68
C ALA A 273 4.00 -8.60 -13.74
N ARG A 274 2.92 -7.99 -14.29
CA ARG A 274 1.89 -7.32 -13.50
C ARG A 274 1.24 -8.30 -12.50
N LYS A 275 0.89 -9.51 -12.96
CA LYS A 275 0.27 -10.54 -12.11
C LYS A 275 1.18 -10.96 -10.96
N ILE A 276 2.47 -11.19 -11.21
CA ILE A 276 3.45 -11.56 -10.17
C ILE A 276 3.68 -10.39 -9.21
N THR A 277 3.89 -9.17 -9.72
CA THR A 277 4.12 -7.97 -8.90
C THR A 277 2.92 -7.66 -8.00
N SER A 278 1.68 -7.77 -8.52
CA SER A 278 0.46 -7.64 -7.71
C SER A 278 0.37 -8.74 -6.65
N GLY A 279 0.73 -9.98 -6.97
CA GLY A 279 0.79 -11.08 -6.01
C GLY A 279 1.81 -10.82 -4.89
N ILE A 280 2.98 -10.28 -5.21
CA ILE A 280 4.00 -9.87 -4.22
C ILE A 280 3.45 -8.75 -3.32
N LEU A 281 2.78 -7.74 -3.89
CA LEU A 281 2.15 -6.68 -3.11
C LEU A 281 1.07 -7.23 -2.16
N GLN A 282 0.26 -8.19 -2.63
CA GLN A 282 -0.71 -8.89 -1.80
C GLN A 282 -0.03 -9.68 -0.67
N GLN A 283 1.03 -10.43 -0.97
CA GLN A 283 1.78 -11.20 0.02
C GLN A 283 2.32 -10.29 1.12
N ILE A 284 2.95 -9.17 0.78
CA ILE A 284 3.48 -8.20 1.74
C ILE A 284 2.33 -7.59 2.56
N THR A 285 1.25 -7.18 1.91
CA THR A 285 0.12 -6.54 2.58
C THR A 285 -0.55 -7.45 3.60
N PHE A 286 -0.92 -8.68 3.18
CA PHE A 286 -1.72 -9.58 4.02
C PHE A 286 -0.91 -10.41 5.01
N ASN A 287 0.34 -10.75 4.69
CA ASN A 287 1.12 -11.69 5.47
C ASN A 287 2.35 -11.08 6.17
N GLU A 288 2.69 -9.80 5.91
CA GLU A 288 3.80 -9.13 6.55
C GLU A 288 3.35 -7.82 7.23
N TRP A 289 2.75 -6.89 6.50
CA TRP A 289 2.39 -5.55 6.99
C TRP A 289 1.24 -5.57 8.00
N LEU A 290 0.11 -6.22 7.72
CA LEU A 290 -1.01 -6.33 8.68
C LEU A 290 -0.58 -7.04 9.97
N PRO A 291 0.13 -8.20 9.91
CA PRO A 291 0.64 -8.86 11.12
C PRO A 291 1.62 -8.01 11.92
N ALA A 292 2.46 -7.19 11.29
CA ALA A 292 3.37 -6.28 12.00
C ALA A 292 2.64 -5.30 12.93
N MET A 293 1.42 -4.89 12.56
CA MET A 293 0.53 -4.04 13.35
C MET A 293 -0.34 -4.80 14.36
N GLY A 294 -0.21 -6.13 14.44
CA GLY A 294 -1.04 -6.99 15.27
C GLY A 294 -2.42 -7.29 14.67
N ILE A 295 -2.62 -7.11 13.36
CA ILE A 295 -3.87 -7.37 12.65
C ILE A 295 -3.76 -8.71 11.93
N TYR A 296 -4.59 -9.68 12.30
CA TYR A 296 -4.54 -11.02 11.75
C TYR A 296 -5.87 -11.40 11.12
N LEU A 297 -5.86 -11.66 9.82
CA LEU A 297 -7.06 -12.16 9.14
C LEU A 297 -7.28 -13.65 9.41
N PRO A 298 -8.54 -14.14 9.40
CA PRO A 298 -8.81 -15.58 9.39
C PRO A 298 -8.08 -16.28 8.25
N GLU A 299 -7.84 -17.59 8.40
CA GLU A 299 -7.24 -18.41 7.35
C GLU A 299 -8.03 -18.30 6.03
N TYR A 300 -7.32 -18.10 4.91
CA TYR A 300 -7.93 -17.98 3.60
C TYR A 300 -8.61 -19.30 3.19
N GLN A 301 -9.88 -19.22 2.81
CA GLN A 301 -10.69 -20.38 2.44
C GLN A 301 -10.97 -20.47 0.92
N GLY A 302 -10.39 -19.58 0.13
CA GLY A 302 -10.63 -19.45 -1.31
C GLY A 302 -11.48 -18.23 -1.65
N TYR A 303 -11.55 -17.90 -2.95
CA TYR A 303 -12.37 -16.80 -3.46
C TYR A 303 -13.86 -17.04 -3.22
N ASP A 304 -14.54 -16.04 -2.63
CA ASP A 304 -15.99 -16.06 -2.45
C ASP A 304 -16.67 -14.98 -3.34
N PRO A 305 -17.42 -15.37 -4.38
CA PRO A 305 -18.11 -14.42 -5.27
C PRO A 305 -19.23 -13.61 -4.59
N ASN A 306 -19.62 -13.95 -3.36
CA ASN A 306 -20.62 -13.20 -2.59
C ASN A 306 -20.00 -12.13 -1.70
N VAL A 307 -18.67 -12.09 -1.56
CA VAL A 307 -17.96 -11.04 -0.84
C VAL A 307 -17.74 -9.85 -1.77
N ASN A 308 -18.22 -8.67 -1.35
CA ASN A 308 -17.99 -7.43 -2.08
C ASN A 308 -16.69 -6.78 -1.59
N PRO A 309 -15.62 -6.70 -2.41
CA PRO A 309 -14.35 -6.09 -2.05
C PRO A 309 -14.38 -4.55 -2.02
N GLY A 310 -15.52 -3.93 -2.34
CA GLY A 310 -15.65 -2.46 -2.34
C GLY A 310 -15.22 -1.85 -1.00
N ILE A 311 -14.62 -0.66 -1.08
CA ILE A 311 -14.07 0.03 0.10
C ILE A 311 -15.19 0.64 0.93
N TYR A 312 -15.34 0.21 2.16
CA TYR A 312 -16.33 0.73 3.10
C TYR A 312 -16.15 2.23 3.35
N ASN A 313 -17.28 2.96 3.39
CA ASN A 313 -17.27 4.40 3.66
C ASN A 313 -16.57 4.74 4.99
N VAL A 314 -16.89 4.04 6.08
CA VAL A 314 -16.27 4.24 7.41
C VAL A 314 -14.77 3.95 7.39
N PHE A 315 -14.30 2.96 6.63
CA PHE A 315 -12.89 2.66 6.46
C PHE A 315 -12.15 3.85 5.85
N SER A 316 -12.54 4.30 4.65
CA SER A 316 -11.83 5.37 3.93
C SER A 316 -12.05 6.78 4.51
N ALA A 317 -13.15 7.01 5.21
CA ALA A 317 -13.46 8.33 5.78
C ALA A 317 -12.90 8.54 7.19
N ALA A 318 -12.63 7.47 7.94
CA ALA A 318 -12.15 7.56 9.31
C ALA A 318 -11.11 6.48 9.68
N ALA A 319 -11.43 5.18 9.66
CA ALA A 319 -10.57 4.15 10.25
C ALA A 319 -9.18 4.07 9.60
N PHE A 320 -9.09 4.06 8.27
CA PHE A 320 -7.80 3.97 7.57
C PHE A 320 -7.01 5.30 7.57
N ARG A 321 -7.57 6.37 8.13
CA ARG A 321 -6.85 7.63 8.41
C ARG A 321 -6.03 7.58 9.69
N LEU A 322 -5.93 6.42 10.31
CA LEU A 322 -5.07 6.15 11.47
C LEU A 322 -3.61 6.55 11.21
N GLY A 323 -3.11 6.37 9.98
CA GLY A 323 -1.74 6.70 9.59
C GLY A 323 -1.33 8.16 9.81
N HIS A 324 -2.29 9.09 9.94
CA HIS A 324 -2.00 10.51 10.12
C HIS A 324 -1.41 10.86 11.49
N THR A 325 -1.51 9.99 12.49
CA THR A 325 -0.89 10.15 13.81
C THR A 325 0.49 9.52 13.89
N LEU A 326 0.84 8.64 12.96
CA LEU A 326 2.08 7.86 12.95
C LEU A 326 3.30 8.62 12.40
N LEU A 327 3.08 9.80 11.83
CA LEU A 327 4.08 10.59 11.12
C LEU A 327 5.09 11.24 12.06
N THR A 328 6.34 11.32 11.62
CA THR A 328 7.39 12.11 12.27
C THR A 328 7.58 13.42 11.55
N SER A 329 8.02 14.47 12.27
CA SER A 329 8.29 15.79 11.68
C SER A 329 9.51 15.81 10.75
N GLU A 330 10.39 14.85 10.87
CA GLU A 330 11.62 14.75 10.07
C GLU A 330 11.66 13.44 9.32
N ILE A 331 12.01 13.50 8.05
CA ILE A 331 12.28 12.37 7.17
C ILE A 331 13.78 12.12 7.17
N LEU A 332 14.21 11.01 7.73
CA LEU A 332 15.61 10.63 7.74
C LEU A 332 16.08 10.20 6.35
N ARG A 333 17.28 10.64 5.97
CA ARG A 333 17.95 10.25 4.72
C ARG A 333 19.37 9.83 5.06
N MET A 334 19.69 8.56 4.87
CA MET A 334 20.94 7.96 5.35
C MET A 334 21.73 7.32 4.22
N GLU A 335 23.06 7.41 4.33
CA GLU A 335 23.99 6.68 3.48
C GLU A 335 24.01 5.19 3.86
N LYS A 336 24.58 4.36 3.01
CA LYS A 336 24.70 2.92 3.22
C LYS A 336 25.55 2.50 4.42
N ASP A 337 26.33 3.40 4.99
CA ASP A 337 27.11 3.17 6.21
C ASP A 337 26.40 3.65 7.49
N GLY A 338 25.17 4.17 7.36
CA GLY A 338 24.36 4.67 8.45
C GLY A 338 24.62 6.14 8.82
N SER A 339 25.49 6.84 8.10
CA SER A 339 25.66 8.28 8.25
C SER A 339 24.58 9.06 7.49
N ASP A 340 24.38 10.32 7.86
CA ASP A 340 23.48 11.22 7.14
C ASP A 340 24.03 11.50 5.74
N ILE A 341 23.14 11.64 4.75
CA ILE A 341 23.56 12.11 3.43
C ILE A 341 24.04 13.57 3.49
N MET A 342 24.84 13.99 2.52
CA MET A 342 25.39 15.35 2.49
C MET A 342 24.31 16.45 2.54
N GLN A 343 23.13 16.20 1.96
CA GLN A 343 21.99 17.12 1.98
C GLN A 343 21.22 17.13 3.31
N GLY A 344 21.56 16.23 4.24
CA GLY A 344 20.90 16.07 5.53
C GLY A 344 19.47 15.54 5.43
N HIS A 345 18.76 15.57 6.53
CA HIS A 345 17.35 15.18 6.61
C HIS A 345 16.43 16.28 6.06
N ILE A 346 15.14 15.99 5.88
CA ILE A 346 14.15 16.96 5.41
C ILE A 346 12.94 16.99 6.34
N PHE A 347 12.47 18.18 6.71
CA PHE A 347 11.23 18.29 7.47
C PHE A 347 10.02 17.91 6.61
N LEU A 348 9.08 17.19 7.20
CA LEU A 348 7.88 16.70 6.50
C LEU A 348 7.10 17.85 5.84
N LYS A 349 6.95 19.00 6.52
CA LYS A 349 6.28 20.19 5.97
C LYS A 349 6.93 20.77 4.71
N ASP A 350 8.24 20.52 4.50
CA ASP A 350 9.03 21.01 3.37
C ASP A 350 9.20 19.93 2.27
N ALA A 351 8.72 18.71 2.55
CA ALA A 351 8.83 17.54 1.66
C ALA A 351 7.67 17.40 0.69
N TYR A 352 6.50 18.02 0.97
CA TYR A 352 5.30 17.85 0.17
C TYR A 352 5.45 18.37 -1.27
N PHE A 353 5.10 17.54 -2.24
CA PHE A 353 5.13 17.82 -3.68
C PHE A 353 6.49 18.36 -4.14
N ASN A 354 7.55 17.88 -3.51
CA ASN A 354 8.95 18.22 -3.80
C ASN A 354 9.68 17.04 -4.46
N PRO A 355 9.54 16.82 -5.77
CA PRO A 355 10.19 15.70 -6.48
C PRO A 355 11.73 15.82 -6.46
N MET A 356 12.27 17.03 -6.20
CA MET A 356 13.71 17.26 -6.15
C MET A 356 14.37 16.56 -4.95
N ALA A 357 13.63 16.34 -3.86
CA ALA A 357 14.10 15.56 -2.71
C ALA A 357 14.47 14.11 -3.05
N VAL A 358 13.99 13.60 -4.18
CA VAL A 358 14.38 12.29 -4.75
C VAL A 358 15.34 12.48 -5.92
N TYR A 359 15.01 13.37 -6.86
CA TYR A 359 15.75 13.52 -8.12
C TYR A 359 17.20 14.00 -7.93
N THR A 360 17.44 14.97 -7.02
CA THR A 360 18.77 15.55 -6.82
C THR A 360 19.48 15.09 -5.57
N ASP A 361 18.77 14.45 -4.65
CA ASP A 361 19.25 14.20 -3.29
C ASP A 361 19.54 12.70 -3.02
N GLY A 362 20.02 11.98 -4.03
CA GLY A 362 20.54 10.61 -3.87
C GLY A 362 19.55 9.49 -4.19
N GLY A 363 18.40 9.79 -4.79
CA GLY A 363 17.43 8.77 -5.19
C GLY A 363 16.56 8.26 -4.05
N ILE A 364 16.16 6.98 -4.14
CA ILE A 364 15.25 6.35 -3.17
C ILE A 364 15.99 5.62 -2.05
N GLU A 365 17.23 5.24 -2.25
CA GLU A 365 18.01 4.42 -1.33
C GLU A 365 18.21 5.09 0.04
N PRO A 366 18.58 6.39 0.14
CA PRO A 366 18.70 7.08 1.42
C PRO A 366 17.39 7.14 2.22
N LEU A 367 16.25 7.21 1.53
CA LEU A 367 14.94 7.24 2.14
C LEU A 367 14.58 5.88 2.76
N PHE A 368 14.87 4.78 2.07
CA PHE A 368 14.67 3.44 2.60
C PHE A 368 15.57 3.16 3.81
N GLN A 369 16.82 3.57 3.78
CA GLN A 369 17.72 3.47 4.93
C GLN A 369 17.20 4.28 6.13
N GLY A 370 16.72 5.49 5.89
CA GLY A 370 16.10 6.31 6.92
C GLY A 370 14.86 5.67 7.53
N MET A 371 13.93 5.16 6.69
CA MET A 371 12.72 4.48 7.17
C MET A 371 13.01 3.23 8.00
N ALA A 372 14.06 2.47 7.65
CA ALA A 372 14.46 1.27 8.37
C ALA A 372 14.90 1.56 9.82
N THR A 373 15.52 2.71 10.02
CA THR A 373 16.08 3.12 11.31
C THR A 373 15.07 3.90 12.16
N GLN A 374 14.17 4.65 11.54
CA GLN A 374 13.26 5.57 12.21
C GLN A 374 12.04 4.88 12.78
N LEU A 375 11.82 5.03 14.10
CA LEU A 375 10.55 4.67 14.73
C LEU A 375 9.43 5.57 14.19
N GLN A 376 8.29 4.99 13.84
CA GLN A 376 7.06 5.76 13.68
C GLN A 376 6.51 6.16 15.05
N GLN A 377 5.62 7.15 15.07
CA GLN A 377 4.93 7.50 16.30
C GLN A 377 3.86 6.47 16.68
N ASP A 378 3.39 6.55 17.94
CA ASP A 378 2.28 5.73 18.41
C ASP A 378 0.95 6.13 17.75
N LEU A 379 -0.01 5.22 17.78
CA LEU A 379 -1.38 5.49 17.34
C LEU A 379 -2.15 6.10 18.51
N ASP A 380 -2.28 7.41 18.53
CA ASP A 380 -2.96 8.13 19.60
C ASP A 380 -3.65 9.41 19.10
N CYS A 381 -4.13 10.24 20.02
CA CYS A 381 -4.69 11.55 19.71
C CYS A 381 -3.60 12.64 19.64
N LYS A 382 -2.44 12.35 19.02
CA LYS A 382 -1.36 13.33 18.83
C LYS A 382 -0.95 13.37 17.36
N VAL A 383 -0.70 14.56 16.85
CA VAL A 383 -0.35 14.80 15.44
C VAL A 383 0.72 15.86 15.36
N VAL A 384 1.79 15.59 14.64
CA VAL A 384 2.89 16.55 14.42
C VAL A 384 2.37 17.83 13.76
N ASP A 385 2.93 18.97 14.16
CA ASP A 385 2.55 20.28 13.63
C ASP A 385 2.77 20.40 12.11
N ASP A 386 3.69 19.63 11.55
CA ASP A 386 3.95 19.57 10.11
C ASP A 386 2.70 19.23 9.28
N VAL A 387 1.76 18.47 9.85
CA VAL A 387 0.47 18.17 9.19
C VAL A 387 -0.73 18.78 9.90
N ARG A 388 -0.59 19.20 11.17
CA ARG A 388 -1.67 19.83 11.93
C ARG A 388 -1.78 21.33 11.66
N ASN A 389 -0.65 22.00 11.35
CA ASN A 389 -0.60 23.43 11.11
C ASN A 389 0.03 23.81 9.76
N PHE A 390 0.88 22.93 9.20
CA PHE A 390 1.68 23.21 8.00
C PHE A 390 1.40 22.27 6.83
N LEU A 391 0.29 21.54 6.86
CA LEU A 391 -0.05 20.66 5.72
C LEU A 391 -0.18 21.48 4.43
N PHE A 392 0.71 21.21 3.47
CA PHE A 392 0.80 21.85 2.14
C PHE A 392 1.16 23.36 2.16
N GLY A 393 1.59 23.89 3.30
CA GLY A 393 2.04 25.28 3.39
C GLY A 393 2.00 25.83 4.81
N ALA A 394 2.38 27.10 4.96
CA ALA A 394 2.29 27.79 6.24
C ALA A 394 0.85 28.27 6.54
N PRO A 395 0.46 28.42 7.83
CA PRO A 395 -0.81 29.02 8.20
C PRO A 395 -1.01 30.38 7.56
N GLY A 396 -2.17 30.61 6.94
CA GLY A 396 -2.47 31.83 6.18
C GLY A 396 -1.84 31.92 4.79
N ALA A 397 -1.01 30.94 4.40
CA ALA A 397 -0.36 30.85 3.09
C ALA A 397 -0.57 29.45 2.44
N GLY A 398 -1.76 28.88 2.59
CA GLY A 398 -2.12 27.58 2.03
C GLY A 398 -2.08 26.42 3.02
N GLY A 399 -1.52 26.62 4.22
CA GLY A 399 -1.47 25.61 5.27
C GLY A 399 -2.85 25.17 5.75
N LEU A 400 -2.96 23.86 6.00
CA LEU A 400 -4.19 23.20 6.44
C LEU A 400 -3.96 22.46 7.76
N ASP A 401 -5.04 22.04 8.40
CA ASP A 401 -5.06 21.19 9.59
C ASP A 401 -5.63 19.80 9.24
N LEU A 402 -4.76 18.80 9.16
CA LEU A 402 -5.16 17.44 8.79
C LEU A 402 -6.09 16.79 9.82
N ALA A 403 -5.90 17.06 11.13
CA ALA A 403 -6.76 16.53 12.18
C ALA A 403 -8.17 17.10 12.06
N ALA A 404 -8.30 18.44 11.92
CA ALA A 404 -9.59 19.09 11.70
C ALA A 404 -10.27 18.60 10.41
N ILE A 405 -9.50 18.39 9.34
CA ILE A 405 -10.01 17.83 8.06
C ILE A 405 -10.53 16.41 8.24
N ASN A 406 -9.87 15.56 9.02
CA ASN A 406 -10.33 14.18 9.26
C ASN A 406 -11.66 14.15 10.03
N ILE A 407 -11.80 14.97 11.06
CA ILE A 407 -13.05 15.13 11.81
C ILE A 407 -14.16 15.60 10.87
N GLN A 408 -13.89 16.66 10.12
CA GLN A 408 -14.87 17.24 9.17
C GLN A 408 -15.26 16.24 8.07
N ARG A 409 -14.34 15.37 7.63
CA ARG A 409 -14.61 14.35 6.62
C ARG A 409 -15.58 13.27 7.12
N GLY A 410 -15.46 12.84 8.36
CA GLY A 410 -16.43 11.94 8.97
C GLY A 410 -17.83 12.56 9.01
N ARG A 411 -17.92 13.84 9.39
CA ARG A 411 -19.19 14.62 9.41
C ARG A 411 -19.77 14.81 8.01
N ASP A 412 -18.93 15.16 7.03
CA ASP A 412 -19.30 15.31 5.61
C ASP A 412 -19.93 14.03 5.05
N ARG A 413 -19.30 12.88 5.36
CA ARG A 413 -19.74 11.58 4.83
C ARG A 413 -20.85 10.92 5.63
N GLY A 414 -21.44 11.63 6.60
CA GLY A 414 -22.56 11.14 7.39
C GLY A 414 -22.21 9.93 8.24
N LEU A 415 -20.96 9.81 8.73
CA LEU A 415 -20.62 8.72 9.63
C LEU A 415 -21.37 8.87 10.96
N PRO A 416 -21.89 7.76 11.52
CA PRO A 416 -22.45 7.77 12.89
C PRO A 416 -21.40 8.21 13.91
N ASP A 417 -21.83 8.56 15.13
CA ASP A 417 -20.89 8.73 16.24
C ASP A 417 -20.14 7.44 16.57
N PHE A 418 -19.01 7.56 17.28
CA PHE A 418 -18.14 6.45 17.62
C PHE A 418 -18.87 5.28 18.30
N ASN A 419 -19.69 5.57 19.31
CA ASN A 419 -20.47 4.57 20.04
C ASN A 419 -21.50 3.85 19.14
N SER A 420 -22.13 4.57 18.22
CA SER A 420 -23.07 3.98 17.26
C SER A 420 -22.37 3.05 16.27
N ILE A 421 -21.13 3.38 15.86
CA ILE A 421 -20.29 2.51 15.03
C ILE A 421 -19.96 1.22 15.80
N ARG A 422 -19.54 1.32 17.07
CA ARG A 422 -19.29 0.14 17.92
C ARG A 422 -20.47 -0.82 17.95
N VAL A 423 -21.65 -0.29 18.20
CA VAL A 423 -22.89 -1.11 18.22
C VAL A 423 -23.18 -1.75 16.86
N ALA A 424 -22.97 -1.02 15.76
CA ALA A 424 -23.15 -1.57 14.42
C ALA A 424 -22.17 -2.72 14.11
N LEU A 425 -20.99 -2.70 14.71
CA LEU A 425 -19.98 -3.77 14.63
C LEU A 425 -20.21 -4.90 15.63
N GLY A 426 -21.23 -4.79 16.52
CA GLY A 426 -21.58 -5.82 17.50
C GLY A 426 -20.91 -5.66 18.86
N PHE A 427 -20.23 -4.55 19.13
CA PHE A 427 -19.64 -4.25 20.44
C PHE A 427 -20.63 -3.52 21.36
N ASP A 428 -20.37 -3.60 22.67
CA ASP A 428 -21.09 -2.82 23.65
C ASP A 428 -20.75 -1.33 23.55
N ARG A 429 -21.73 -0.47 23.89
CA ARG A 429 -21.49 0.97 24.05
C ARG A 429 -20.60 1.24 25.24
N TYR A 430 -19.73 2.22 25.15
CA TYR A 430 -19.16 2.86 26.32
C TYR A 430 -20.23 3.74 26.99
N ASN A 431 -20.34 3.69 28.32
CA ASN A 431 -21.31 4.47 29.09
C ASN A 431 -20.76 5.82 29.53
N SER A 432 -19.43 5.96 29.49
CA SER A 432 -18.74 7.21 29.83
C SER A 432 -17.44 7.34 29.03
N ILE A 433 -16.95 8.56 28.91
CA ILE A 433 -15.66 8.86 28.26
C ILE A 433 -14.49 8.16 28.98
N ASP A 434 -14.58 7.96 30.31
CA ASP A 434 -13.53 7.29 31.07
C ASP A 434 -13.36 5.78 30.73
N GLU A 435 -14.32 5.18 30.06
CA GLU A 435 -14.25 3.78 29.64
C GLU A 435 -13.46 3.58 28.32
N ILE A 436 -13.31 4.66 27.52
CA ILE A 436 -12.70 4.60 26.18
C ILE A 436 -11.19 4.39 26.28
N THR A 437 -10.55 5.15 27.16
CA THR A 437 -9.09 5.22 27.27
C THR A 437 -8.60 4.90 28.68
N ASN A 438 -7.37 4.38 28.77
CA ASN A 438 -6.67 4.20 30.05
C ASN A 438 -5.95 5.48 30.52
N SER A 439 -5.85 6.52 29.67
CA SER A 439 -5.23 7.79 30.02
C SER A 439 -6.23 8.73 30.68
N ALA A 440 -6.03 9.01 31.98
CA ALA A 440 -6.85 9.98 32.70
C ALA A 440 -6.75 11.40 32.12
N GLU A 441 -5.61 11.77 31.57
CA GLU A 441 -5.37 13.04 30.91
C GLU A 441 -6.16 13.13 29.61
N LEU A 442 -6.10 12.13 28.73
CA LEU A 442 -6.87 12.08 27.52
C LEU A 442 -8.39 12.11 27.80
N ALA A 443 -8.84 11.39 28.84
CA ALA A 443 -10.23 11.43 29.26
C ALA A 443 -10.68 12.84 29.69
N LEU A 444 -9.81 13.64 30.32
CA LEU A 444 -10.10 15.04 30.66
C LEU A 444 -10.24 15.91 29.41
N PHE A 445 -9.31 15.80 28.47
CA PHE A 445 -9.38 16.55 27.21
C PHE A 445 -10.59 16.15 26.36
N LEU A 446 -10.93 14.85 26.32
CA LEU A 446 -12.15 14.39 25.63
C LEU A 446 -13.42 15.02 26.24
N LYS A 447 -13.49 15.12 27.59
CA LYS A 447 -14.61 15.77 28.30
C LYS A 447 -14.65 17.29 28.11
N GLU A 448 -13.54 17.92 27.79
CA GLU A 448 -13.50 19.34 27.47
C GLU A 448 -14.16 19.63 26.11
N VAL A 449 -13.95 18.73 25.14
CA VAL A 449 -14.44 18.93 23.76
C VAL A 449 -15.75 18.21 23.46
N TYR A 450 -16.12 17.17 24.20
CA TYR A 450 -17.38 16.43 24.04
C TYR A 450 -18.15 16.37 25.36
N SER A 451 -19.41 16.80 25.31
CA SER A 451 -20.29 16.78 26.49
C SER A 451 -20.89 15.40 26.78
N ASP A 452 -20.97 14.54 25.78
CA ASP A 452 -21.53 13.18 25.87
C ASP A 452 -20.65 12.19 25.11
N VAL A 453 -20.53 10.97 25.60
CA VAL A 453 -19.78 9.88 24.96
C VAL A 453 -20.37 9.50 23.59
N ASN A 454 -21.65 9.79 23.36
CA ASN A 454 -22.34 9.55 22.09
C ASN A 454 -22.21 10.71 21.08
N ASP A 455 -21.44 11.76 21.42
CA ASP A 455 -21.15 12.87 20.50
C ASP A 455 -19.76 12.77 19.88
N ILE A 456 -18.97 11.77 20.30
CA ILE A 456 -17.56 11.63 19.84
C ILE A 456 -17.53 11.31 18.35
N ASP A 457 -16.80 12.14 17.60
CA ASP A 457 -16.57 11.92 16.18
C ASP A 457 -15.79 10.61 15.95
N PRO A 458 -16.10 9.81 14.91
CA PRO A 458 -15.54 8.48 14.72
C PRO A 458 -14.00 8.44 14.75
N TRP A 459 -13.34 9.32 13.99
CA TRP A 459 -11.88 9.33 13.92
C TRP A 459 -11.23 9.62 15.28
N VAL A 460 -11.82 10.52 16.08
CA VAL A 460 -11.35 10.83 17.44
C VAL A 460 -11.56 9.63 18.36
N GLY A 461 -12.73 9.01 18.33
CA GLY A 461 -13.04 7.83 19.16
C GLY A 461 -12.14 6.64 18.83
N PHE A 462 -11.85 6.43 17.54
CA PHE A 462 -10.95 5.37 17.07
C PHE A 462 -9.52 5.53 17.60
N LEU A 463 -9.00 6.76 17.63
CA LEU A 463 -7.65 7.05 18.11
C LEU A 463 -7.57 7.11 19.65
N ALA A 464 -8.66 7.46 20.30
CA ALA A 464 -8.72 7.53 21.77
C ALA A 464 -8.94 6.17 22.44
N GLU A 465 -9.41 5.17 21.68
CA GLU A 465 -9.72 3.84 22.20
C GLU A 465 -8.46 3.11 22.64
N LYS A 466 -8.50 2.52 23.86
CA LYS A 466 -7.39 1.72 24.37
C LYS A 466 -6.99 0.62 23.39
N HIS A 467 -5.71 0.45 23.16
CA HIS A 467 -5.17 -0.57 22.26
C HIS A 467 -5.45 -1.98 22.77
N MET A 468 -5.63 -2.90 21.85
CA MET A 468 -5.65 -4.33 22.17
C MET A 468 -4.23 -4.81 22.50
N GLU A 469 -4.11 -5.82 23.34
CA GLU A 469 -2.82 -6.41 23.68
C GLU A 469 -2.10 -6.95 22.44
N GLY A 470 -0.89 -6.48 22.18
CA GLY A 470 -0.08 -6.88 21.03
C GLY A 470 -0.51 -6.27 19.68
N ALA A 471 -1.45 -5.32 19.69
CA ALA A 471 -1.89 -4.61 18.49
C ALA A 471 -1.68 -3.09 18.60
N MET A 472 -1.54 -2.46 17.45
CA MET A 472 -1.34 -1.02 17.32
C MET A 472 -2.61 -0.22 17.61
N CYS A 473 -3.80 -0.82 17.61
CA CYS A 473 -5.08 -0.13 17.68
C CYS A 473 -6.09 -0.77 18.65
N GLY A 474 -7.17 -0.04 18.92
CA GLY A 474 -8.32 -0.53 19.69
C GLY A 474 -9.21 -1.49 18.88
N GLU A 475 -10.14 -2.15 19.59
CA GLU A 475 -11.00 -3.21 19.01
C GLU A 475 -11.89 -2.71 17.87
N THR A 476 -12.27 -1.42 17.87
CA THR A 476 -13.14 -0.86 16.84
C THR A 476 -12.42 -0.69 15.51
N ILE A 477 -11.20 -0.14 15.51
CA ILE A 477 -10.36 -0.09 14.28
C ILE A 477 -10.05 -1.51 13.84
N MET A 478 -9.66 -2.40 14.76
CA MET A 478 -9.34 -3.79 14.45
C MET A 478 -10.46 -4.46 13.64
N ALA A 479 -11.70 -4.38 14.13
CA ALA A 479 -12.85 -4.99 13.45
C ALA A 479 -13.11 -4.40 12.06
N ILE A 480 -12.91 -3.08 11.87
CA ILE A 480 -13.07 -2.45 10.56
C ILE A 480 -11.95 -2.87 9.61
N MET A 481 -10.70 -2.94 10.09
CA MET A 481 -9.56 -3.39 9.30
C MET A 481 -9.69 -4.85 8.88
N GLU A 482 -10.07 -5.74 9.81
CA GLU A 482 -10.33 -7.15 9.51
C GLU A 482 -11.46 -7.33 8.49
N ALA A 483 -12.57 -6.61 8.65
CA ALA A 483 -13.68 -6.65 7.72
C ALA A 483 -13.28 -6.17 6.32
N GLN A 484 -12.55 -5.06 6.23
CA GLN A 484 -12.13 -4.50 4.94
C GLN A 484 -11.08 -5.37 4.25
N PHE A 485 -9.96 -5.66 4.93
CA PHE A 485 -8.89 -6.43 4.32
C PHE A 485 -9.29 -7.89 4.07
N GLY A 486 -10.16 -8.46 4.91
CA GLY A 486 -10.81 -9.74 4.64
C GLY A 486 -11.61 -9.71 3.36
N ALA A 487 -12.44 -8.68 3.14
CA ALA A 487 -13.21 -8.52 1.91
C ALA A 487 -12.33 -8.28 0.67
N LEU A 488 -11.24 -7.52 0.80
CA LEU A 488 -10.26 -7.29 -0.28
C LEU A 488 -9.57 -8.58 -0.72
N ARG A 489 -9.29 -9.49 0.21
CA ARG A 489 -8.65 -10.78 -0.06
C ARG A 489 -9.65 -11.80 -0.58
N ASP A 490 -10.74 -12.01 0.13
CA ASP A 490 -11.67 -13.12 -0.11
C ASP A 490 -12.61 -12.83 -1.30
N GLY A 491 -12.88 -11.55 -1.59
CA GLY A 491 -13.66 -11.08 -2.73
C GLY A 491 -12.85 -10.88 -4.02
N ASP A 492 -11.54 -11.11 -4.00
CA ASP A 492 -10.67 -10.97 -5.17
C ASP A 492 -10.43 -12.29 -5.88
N ARG A 493 -11.01 -12.46 -7.09
CA ARG A 493 -10.80 -13.64 -7.92
C ARG A 493 -9.34 -13.83 -8.36
N PHE A 494 -8.58 -12.74 -8.43
CA PHE A 494 -7.16 -12.70 -8.77
C PHE A 494 -6.24 -12.53 -7.55
N TYR A 495 -6.74 -12.83 -6.33
CA TYR A 495 -5.84 -13.03 -5.20
C TYR A 495 -4.84 -14.13 -5.55
N PHE A 496 -3.55 -13.91 -5.27
CA PHE A 496 -2.50 -14.78 -5.84
C PHE A 496 -2.70 -16.27 -5.53
N GLU A 497 -3.20 -16.62 -4.34
CA GLU A 497 -3.50 -18.01 -3.97
C GLU A 497 -4.65 -18.63 -4.78
N ASN A 498 -5.47 -17.84 -5.44
CA ASN A 498 -6.60 -18.29 -6.27
C ASN A 498 -6.36 -18.11 -7.78
N ASP A 499 -5.35 -17.31 -8.17
CA ASP A 499 -5.15 -16.94 -9.57
C ASP A 499 -4.61 -18.12 -10.40
N GLN A 500 -5.48 -18.72 -11.20
CA GLN A 500 -5.17 -19.86 -12.08
C GLN A 500 -4.14 -19.52 -13.18
N GLY A 501 -3.81 -18.27 -13.37
CA GLY A 501 -2.80 -17.81 -14.31
C GLY A 501 -1.38 -17.85 -13.73
N LEU A 502 -1.20 -18.22 -12.45
CA LEU A 502 0.11 -18.40 -11.81
C LEU A 502 0.49 -19.88 -11.77
N THR A 503 1.75 -20.18 -12.03
CA THR A 503 2.34 -21.51 -11.85
C THR A 503 2.73 -21.75 -10.39
N GLU A 504 2.94 -23.00 -9.98
CA GLU A 504 3.39 -23.33 -8.63
C GLU A 504 4.76 -22.72 -8.30
N ALA A 505 5.66 -22.56 -9.28
CA ALA A 505 6.94 -21.89 -9.09
C ALA A 505 6.77 -20.39 -8.81
N GLU A 506 5.89 -19.71 -9.56
CA GLU A 506 5.57 -18.31 -9.35
C GLU A 506 4.85 -18.09 -8.00
N LEU A 507 3.97 -19.00 -7.61
CA LEU A 507 3.33 -18.99 -6.28
C LEU A 507 4.36 -19.15 -5.16
N ALA A 508 5.33 -20.05 -5.33
CA ALA A 508 6.40 -20.24 -4.35
C ALA A 508 7.28 -18.99 -4.23
N GLU A 509 7.62 -18.34 -5.36
CA GLU A 509 8.34 -17.05 -5.36
C GLU A 509 7.53 -15.98 -4.61
N ILE A 510 6.25 -15.81 -4.94
CA ILE A 510 5.39 -14.82 -4.30
C ILE A 510 5.32 -15.04 -2.79
N ARG A 511 5.03 -16.28 -2.35
CA ARG A 511 4.93 -16.63 -0.92
C ARG A 511 6.20 -16.38 -0.12
N SER A 512 7.36 -16.53 -0.75
CA SER A 512 8.65 -16.34 -0.10
C SER A 512 9.19 -14.92 -0.18
N THR A 513 8.58 -14.04 -0.99
CA THR A 513 9.04 -12.67 -1.18
C THR A 513 8.51 -11.75 -0.10
N SER A 514 9.40 -11.13 0.67
CA SER A 514 9.14 -10.08 1.64
C SER A 514 9.37 -8.69 1.04
N LEU A 515 8.97 -7.63 1.76
CA LEU A 515 9.33 -6.25 1.38
C LEU A 515 10.84 -6.04 1.40
N TYR A 516 11.54 -6.68 2.36
CA TYR A 516 13.01 -6.70 2.38
C TYR A 516 13.59 -7.20 1.04
N ASP A 517 13.09 -8.32 0.53
CA ASP A 517 13.58 -8.90 -0.73
C ASP A 517 13.35 -7.97 -1.92
N VAL A 518 12.18 -7.33 -1.97
CA VAL A 518 11.87 -6.35 -3.03
C VAL A 518 12.83 -5.15 -2.96
N ILE A 519 13.11 -4.63 -1.77
CA ILE A 519 14.06 -3.53 -1.59
C ILE A 519 15.47 -3.96 -2.02
N MET A 520 15.97 -5.06 -1.49
CA MET A 520 17.36 -5.48 -1.71
C MET A 520 17.65 -5.78 -3.19
N ARG A 521 16.69 -6.36 -3.92
CA ARG A 521 16.90 -6.72 -5.35
C ARG A 521 16.64 -5.58 -6.33
N ASN A 522 16.06 -4.45 -5.87
CA ASN A 522 15.76 -3.29 -6.73
C ASN A 522 16.49 -2.01 -6.34
N THR A 523 17.41 -2.09 -5.38
CA THR A 523 18.20 -0.94 -4.89
C THR A 523 19.67 -1.32 -4.75
N THR A 524 20.50 -0.32 -4.46
CA THR A 524 21.92 -0.53 -4.15
C THR A 524 22.20 -0.65 -2.65
N ILE A 525 21.16 -0.86 -1.85
CA ILE A 525 21.29 -1.03 -0.39
C ILE A 525 22.00 -2.35 -0.10
N GLU A 526 23.02 -2.29 0.77
CA GLU A 526 23.87 -3.44 1.11
C GLU A 526 23.55 -4.03 2.49
N LEU A 527 22.90 -3.27 3.36
CA LEU A 527 22.58 -3.68 4.73
C LEU A 527 21.24 -3.12 5.18
N MET A 528 20.32 -4.01 5.57
CA MET A 528 19.01 -3.66 6.14
C MET A 528 18.51 -4.84 6.98
N GLN A 529 17.70 -4.61 8.01
CA GLN A 529 17.03 -5.69 8.75
C GLN A 529 15.97 -6.37 7.89
N THR A 530 15.80 -7.68 8.07
CA THR A 530 14.81 -8.46 7.31
C THR A 530 13.37 -8.13 7.70
N GLU A 531 13.12 -7.82 8.99
CA GLU A 531 11.82 -7.33 9.48
C GLU A 531 11.73 -5.81 9.28
N VAL A 532 11.57 -5.35 8.05
CA VAL A 532 11.63 -3.91 7.71
C VAL A 532 10.57 -3.07 8.43
N PHE A 533 9.43 -3.66 8.80
CA PHE A 533 8.38 -2.99 9.57
C PHE A 533 8.72 -2.78 11.05
N LYS A 534 9.88 -3.28 11.51
CA LYS A 534 10.45 -3.01 12.83
C LYS A 534 11.65 -2.11 12.70
N ALA A 535 11.69 -1.01 13.45
CA ALA A 535 12.81 -0.09 13.42
C ALA A 535 14.05 -0.72 14.09
N MET A 536 15.18 -0.55 13.44
CA MET A 536 16.47 -1.01 13.98
C MET A 536 17.55 0.03 13.65
N PRO A 537 18.22 0.64 14.66
CA PRO A 537 19.35 1.50 14.42
C PRO A 537 20.41 0.81 13.54
N HIS A 538 20.94 1.51 12.56
CA HIS A 538 21.85 0.94 11.54
C HIS A 538 23.04 0.19 12.16
N GLU A 539 23.62 0.71 13.23
CA GLU A 539 24.74 0.09 13.95
C GLU A 539 24.38 -1.22 14.66
N GLN A 540 23.09 -1.48 14.87
CA GLN A 540 22.56 -2.70 15.50
C GLN A 540 22.16 -3.76 14.47
N ILE A 541 22.09 -3.43 13.18
CA ILE A 541 21.73 -4.39 12.14
C ILE A 541 22.82 -5.46 12.07
N PRO A 542 22.48 -6.75 12.27
CA PRO A 542 23.44 -7.84 12.19
C PRO A 542 24.12 -7.87 10.82
N ARG A 543 25.44 -8.00 10.80
CA ARG A 543 26.23 -8.03 9.55
C ARG A 543 25.91 -9.23 8.67
N GLU A 544 25.27 -10.26 9.19
CA GLU A 544 24.72 -11.37 8.43
C GLU A 544 23.59 -10.96 7.49
N PHE A 545 22.94 -9.82 7.75
CA PHE A 545 21.95 -9.20 6.85
C PHE A 545 22.58 -8.20 5.87
N ALA A 546 23.90 -8.01 5.93
CA ALA A 546 24.57 -7.34 4.82
C ALA A 546 24.28 -8.14 3.56
N SER A 547 23.70 -7.51 2.54
CA SER A 547 23.71 -8.13 1.23
C SER A 547 25.17 -8.45 0.90
N VAL A 548 25.47 -9.69 0.76
CA VAL A 548 26.69 -10.07 0.07
C VAL A 548 26.61 -9.34 -1.28
N PRO A 549 27.66 -8.59 -1.72
CA PRO A 549 27.67 -7.94 -3.03
C PRO A 549 27.13 -8.94 -4.03
N ARG A 550 26.14 -8.53 -4.88
CA ARG A 550 25.41 -9.39 -5.82
C ARG A 550 26.24 -10.63 -6.12
N GLN A 551 25.87 -11.75 -5.49
CA GLN A 551 26.69 -12.94 -5.58
C GLN A 551 26.79 -13.23 -7.07
N ASN A 552 28.01 -13.42 -7.55
CA ASN A 552 28.24 -13.85 -8.92
C ASN A 552 27.47 -15.14 -9.22
N LEU A 553 26.82 -15.71 -8.20
CA LEU A 553 26.14 -16.98 -8.24
C LEU A 553 24.87 -16.96 -7.36
N ALA A 554 23.71 -16.99 -7.98
CA ALA A 554 22.43 -17.22 -7.30
C ALA A 554 21.82 -18.53 -7.79
N PHE A 555 21.22 -19.34 -6.91
CA PHE A 555 20.62 -20.60 -7.33
C PHE A 555 19.33 -20.94 -6.57
N SER A 556 18.52 -21.81 -7.18
CA SER A 556 17.36 -22.45 -6.55
C SER A 556 17.27 -23.92 -6.96
N VAL A 557 16.69 -24.73 -6.09
CA VAL A 557 16.52 -26.17 -6.31
C VAL A 557 15.03 -26.48 -6.50
N TYR A 558 14.66 -27.09 -7.64
CA TYR A 558 13.26 -27.43 -7.92
C TYR A 558 13.13 -28.79 -8.61
N PRO A 559 12.13 -29.63 -8.24
CA PRO A 559 11.20 -29.41 -7.12
C PRO A 559 11.85 -29.57 -5.74
N ASN A 560 11.40 -28.78 -4.77
CA ASN A 560 11.79 -28.92 -3.37
C ASN A 560 10.53 -28.75 -2.50
N PRO A 561 10.03 -29.80 -1.81
CA PRO A 561 10.64 -31.14 -1.69
C PRO A 561 10.60 -31.97 -2.99
N THR A 562 11.54 -32.89 -3.16
CA THR A 562 11.61 -33.80 -4.29
C THR A 562 11.47 -35.26 -3.87
N ALA A 563 10.88 -36.09 -4.74
CA ALA A 563 10.78 -37.55 -4.59
C ALA A 563 11.75 -38.31 -5.54
N GLY A 564 12.64 -37.59 -6.22
CA GLY A 564 13.53 -38.14 -7.23
C GLY A 564 14.59 -37.13 -7.65
N ASN A 565 14.94 -37.09 -8.92
CA ASN A 565 15.87 -36.10 -9.44
C ASN A 565 15.33 -34.68 -9.28
N THR A 566 16.22 -33.73 -9.09
CA THR A 566 15.91 -32.31 -8.97
C THR A 566 16.74 -31.52 -9.97
N SER A 567 16.28 -30.33 -10.32
CA SER A 567 17.03 -29.37 -11.13
C SER A 567 17.54 -28.26 -10.24
N LEU A 568 18.77 -27.87 -10.44
CA LEU A 568 19.36 -26.68 -9.85
C LEU A 568 19.33 -25.60 -10.92
N TYR A 569 18.52 -24.58 -10.68
CA TYR A 569 18.46 -23.40 -11.52
C TYR A 569 19.37 -22.34 -10.93
N MET A 570 20.31 -21.85 -11.73
CA MET A 570 21.27 -20.88 -11.24
C MET A 570 21.54 -19.78 -12.26
N TYR A 571 21.80 -18.60 -11.72
CA TYR A 571 22.29 -17.46 -12.48
C TYR A 571 23.75 -17.21 -12.11
N SER A 572 24.63 -17.14 -13.10
CA SER A 572 26.04 -16.82 -12.95
C SER A 572 26.40 -15.61 -13.81
N ILE A 573 27.18 -14.68 -13.27
CA ILE A 573 27.72 -13.55 -14.03
C ILE A 573 29.09 -13.86 -14.67
N GLU A 574 29.62 -15.06 -14.44
CA GLU A 574 30.89 -15.55 -15.02
C GLU A 574 30.70 -16.98 -15.53
N GLU A 575 31.38 -17.35 -16.59
CA GLU A 575 31.48 -18.74 -17.02
C GLU A 575 32.53 -19.49 -16.22
N GLY A 576 32.31 -20.77 -15.95
CA GLY A 576 33.30 -21.63 -15.26
C GLY A 576 32.71 -22.87 -14.63
N ASP A 577 33.56 -23.60 -13.90
CA ASP A 577 33.16 -24.81 -13.18
C ASP A 577 32.46 -24.47 -11.86
N VAL A 578 31.31 -25.11 -11.62
CA VAL A 578 30.55 -25.04 -10.39
C VAL A 578 30.55 -26.40 -9.70
N GLU A 579 30.97 -26.41 -8.43
CA GLU A 579 30.88 -27.57 -7.54
C GLU A 579 29.53 -27.51 -6.78
N VAL A 580 28.74 -28.59 -6.83
CA VAL A 580 27.46 -28.75 -6.13
C VAL A 580 27.57 -29.90 -5.17
N SER A 581 27.53 -29.64 -3.86
CA SER A 581 27.67 -30.62 -2.81
C SER A 581 26.39 -30.76 -2.00
N ILE A 582 25.93 -31.98 -1.74
CA ILE A 582 24.72 -32.28 -0.95
C ILE A 582 25.16 -32.87 0.40
N PHE A 583 24.66 -32.28 1.50
CA PHE A 583 24.98 -32.71 2.86
C PHE A 583 23.70 -33.14 3.61
N ASP A 584 23.82 -34.11 4.50
CA ASP A 584 22.77 -34.44 5.46
C ASP A 584 22.72 -33.41 6.62
N ILE A 585 21.72 -33.51 7.48
CA ILE A 585 21.50 -32.57 8.63
C ILE A 585 22.67 -32.61 9.66
N ASN A 586 23.55 -33.58 9.58
CA ASN A 586 24.72 -33.69 10.44
C ASN A 586 26.01 -33.15 9.77
N GLY A 587 25.87 -32.57 8.59
CA GLY A 587 26.99 -32.02 7.81
C GLY A 587 27.83 -33.09 7.10
N ARG A 588 27.31 -34.31 6.93
CA ARG A 588 28.01 -35.37 6.20
C ARG A 588 27.73 -35.23 4.70
N LEU A 589 28.77 -35.15 3.88
CA LEU A 589 28.67 -35.14 2.43
C LEU A 589 28.00 -36.44 1.93
N MET A 590 26.95 -36.28 1.15
CA MET A 590 26.18 -37.37 0.56
C MET A 590 26.51 -37.57 -0.91
N GLU A 591 26.69 -36.50 -1.66
CA GLU A 591 27.04 -36.53 -3.08
C GLU A 591 27.69 -35.21 -3.49
N ASP A 592 28.44 -35.24 -4.58
CA ASP A 592 29.21 -34.11 -5.09
C ASP A 592 29.21 -34.12 -6.63
N TYR A 593 28.95 -32.98 -7.24
CA TYR A 593 28.86 -32.80 -8.69
C TYR A 593 29.69 -31.60 -9.13
N THR A 594 30.16 -31.66 -10.37
CA THR A 594 30.80 -30.51 -11.03
C THR A 594 30.11 -30.28 -12.36
N PHE A 595 29.68 -29.03 -12.60
CA PHE A 595 29.04 -28.60 -13.83
C PHE A 595 29.83 -27.42 -14.42
N ASP A 596 29.92 -27.40 -15.74
CA ASP A 596 30.43 -26.24 -16.48
C ASP A 596 29.21 -25.32 -16.77
N VAL A 597 29.28 -24.05 -16.33
CA VAL A 597 28.20 -23.09 -16.47
C VAL A 597 28.64 -21.90 -17.32
N THR A 598 27.69 -21.36 -18.04
CA THR A 598 27.85 -20.14 -18.83
C THR A 598 27.44 -18.91 -18.03
N GLU A 599 27.94 -17.76 -18.41
CA GLU A 599 27.39 -16.48 -17.99
C GLU A 599 25.88 -16.46 -18.27
N GLU A 600 25.07 -16.01 -17.34
CA GLU A 600 23.60 -15.95 -17.32
C GLU A 600 22.94 -17.20 -16.67
N PHE A 601 21.78 -17.62 -17.19
CA PHE A 601 20.94 -18.64 -16.60
C PHE A 601 21.33 -20.06 -17.01
N ASN A 602 21.52 -20.93 -15.99
CA ASN A 602 21.86 -22.34 -16.18
C ASN A 602 20.81 -23.24 -15.50
N SER A 603 20.45 -24.35 -16.17
CA SER A 603 19.60 -25.40 -15.61
C SER A 603 20.36 -26.69 -15.54
N LEU A 604 20.78 -27.07 -14.33
CA LEU A 604 21.61 -28.23 -14.06
C LEU A 604 20.76 -29.38 -13.53
N GLN A 605 20.86 -30.55 -14.09
CA GLN A 605 20.16 -31.74 -13.60
C GLN A 605 20.99 -32.44 -12.52
N VAL A 606 20.44 -32.52 -11.32
CA VAL A 606 21.05 -33.20 -10.18
C VAL A 606 20.35 -34.54 -9.96
N GLU A 607 21.02 -35.63 -10.21
CA GLU A 607 20.52 -36.99 -9.97
C GLU A 607 20.78 -37.37 -8.51
N LEU A 608 19.74 -37.38 -7.70
CA LEU A 608 19.88 -37.75 -6.28
C LEU A 608 20.23 -39.23 -6.15
N PRO A 609 21.17 -39.60 -5.26
CA PRO A 609 21.54 -41.00 -5.01
C PRO A 609 20.30 -41.82 -4.62
N ALA A 610 20.16 -43.00 -5.23
CA ALA A 610 19.03 -43.90 -5.01
C ALA A 610 18.88 -44.41 -3.56
N ASN A 611 19.89 -44.20 -2.73
CA ASN A 611 19.95 -44.58 -1.31
C ASN A 611 19.75 -43.42 -0.35
N LEU A 612 19.35 -42.24 -0.84
CA LEU A 612 18.98 -41.14 0.04
C LEU A 612 17.69 -41.48 0.81
N GLU A 613 17.74 -41.37 2.12
CA GLU A 613 16.57 -41.52 2.98
C GLU A 613 15.70 -40.23 2.93
N SER A 614 14.40 -40.37 3.22
CA SER A 614 13.54 -39.19 3.36
C SER A 614 14.04 -38.28 4.47
N GLY A 615 14.36 -37.04 4.17
CA GLY A 615 14.95 -36.09 5.13
C GLY A 615 15.19 -34.71 4.55
N ILE A 616 15.79 -33.85 5.35
CA ILE A 616 16.25 -32.51 4.98
C ILE A 616 17.73 -32.61 4.62
N TYR A 617 18.10 -32.02 3.50
CA TYR A 617 19.45 -31.96 3.00
C TYR A 617 19.83 -30.53 2.67
N SER A 618 21.09 -30.16 2.89
CA SER A 618 21.61 -28.86 2.48
C SER A 618 22.35 -29.02 1.14
N VAL A 619 22.05 -28.12 0.20
CA VAL A 619 22.77 -28.01 -1.07
C VAL A 619 23.72 -26.83 -0.99
N ILE A 620 25.01 -27.08 -1.23
CA ILE A 620 26.03 -26.05 -1.27
C ILE A 620 26.54 -25.96 -2.71
N VAL A 621 26.52 -24.74 -3.25
CA VAL A 621 27.01 -24.42 -4.59
C VAL A 621 28.21 -23.50 -4.47
N LYS A 622 29.28 -23.84 -5.14
CA LYS A 622 30.56 -23.12 -5.08
C LYS A 622 31.10 -22.89 -6.49
N MET A 623 31.43 -21.65 -6.79
CA MET A 623 32.13 -21.25 -8.01
C MET A 623 33.40 -20.50 -7.65
N GLY A 624 34.56 -21.02 -8.03
CA GLY A 624 35.84 -20.42 -7.68
C GLY A 624 36.04 -20.29 -6.17
N LYS A 625 36.10 -19.07 -5.65
CA LYS A 625 36.18 -18.77 -4.21
C LYS A 625 34.83 -18.48 -3.55
N GLU A 626 33.77 -18.36 -4.33
CA GLU A 626 32.44 -18.09 -3.82
C GLU A 626 31.75 -19.38 -3.36
N LEU A 627 31.01 -19.28 -2.25
CA LEU A 627 30.31 -20.40 -1.63
C LEU A 627 28.87 -19.97 -1.33
N ASN A 628 27.89 -20.66 -1.87
CA ASN A 628 26.47 -20.47 -1.61
C ASN A 628 25.83 -21.75 -1.08
N SER A 629 24.82 -21.61 -0.20
CA SER A 629 24.10 -22.75 0.38
C SER A 629 22.60 -22.50 0.40
N GLN A 630 21.82 -23.55 0.16
CA GLN A 630 20.38 -23.60 0.29
C GLN A 630 19.96 -24.82 1.13
#